data_5dd50d5b531c2b76c892c10ae8378766
#
_entry.id   5dd50d5b531c2b76c892c10ae8378766
#
_cell.length_a   1.000
_cell.length_b   1.000
_cell.length_c   1.000
_cell.angle_alpha   90.00
_cell.angle_beta   90.00
_cell.angle_gamma   90.00
#
_symmetry.space_group_name_H-M   'P 1'
#
loop_
_entity.id
_entity.type
_entity.pdbx_description
1 polymer ?
#
loop_
_entity_poly.entity_id
_entity_poly.type
_entity_poly.pdbx_seq_one_letter_code
_entity_poly.pdbx_strand_id
1 'polypeptide(L)'
;ITVNLNLPPDLFIWRNQGIPLNLRYRYTPPFGSDESRLGVAINDQFISSFPLVRRNGKQGLEEIRLPVLAGDAGADDGRLLIPALKLGDRNQLRFDFNFASVMGSAQRDHCQTVLPPNLQAAIEDDSTIDFSGFHHYMGLPDLSAFALSGFPFTRMADLSETVVLVPPQANEAQVSLLLNLIGGLGVQSGYPAYGLRLSDDWKQASALDADLLMLGALPAELRGSQQLSLLIDDQRTRLLNGQSPSPQQAMEQARRGSRDGDPAVTEVAVSAQAPFAAIIGMQSPTHAQRSIVSLAASNAADYGLLHDALSDTGKREAIAGSVAILRTSGIHSQFVGDHYYVGALPWWLLLWYHLADHPALLAVLATLVVLMVAFLLWRALRWVAAKRLDPGH
;
A
#
# COMPACT_ATOMS: atom_id res chain seq x y z
N ILE A 1 -19.09 -14.16 -4.82
CA ILE A 1 -18.66 -12.96 -5.58
C ILE A 1 -17.34 -12.50 -4.97
N THR A 2 -16.33 -12.30 -5.81
CA THR A 2 -15.00 -11.90 -5.36
C THR A 2 -14.61 -10.59 -6.03
N VAL A 3 -14.11 -9.63 -5.26
CA VAL A 3 -13.63 -8.34 -5.71
C VAL A 3 -12.18 -8.16 -5.27
N ASN A 4 -11.29 -7.90 -6.22
CA ASN A 4 -9.91 -7.55 -5.90
C ASN A 4 -9.83 -6.08 -5.52
N LEU A 5 -9.20 -5.78 -4.40
CA LEU A 5 -9.03 -4.45 -3.86
C LEU A 5 -7.55 -4.13 -3.73
N ASN A 6 -7.07 -3.21 -4.54
CA ASN A 6 -5.73 -2.67 -4.44
C ASN A 6 -5.76 -1.42 -3.57
N LEU A 7 -5.00 -1.41 -2.49
CA LEU A 7 -4.87 -0.24 -1.63
C LEU A 7 -3.63 0.58 -2.02
N PRO A 8 -3.71 1.91 -1.98
CA PRO A 8 -2.52 2.73 -2.15
C PRO A 8 -1.56 2.46 -0.98
N PRO A 9 -0.27 2.21 -1.25
CA PRO A 9 0.70 1.84 -0.21
C PRO A 9 1.02 2.97 0.76
N ASP A 10 0.74 4.21 0.40
CA ASP A 10 0.90 5.40 1.24
C ASP A 10 -0.28 5.63 2.20
N LEU A 11 -1.32 4.77 2.15
CA LEU A 11 -2.46 4.87 3.04
C LEU A 11 -2.03 4.58 4.49
N PHE A 12 -2.14 5.58 5.36
CA PHE A 12 -1.75 5.47 6.75
C PHE A 12 -2.87 4.85 7.59
N ILE A 13 -2.82 3.52 7.72
CA ILE A 13 -3.85 2.73 8.42
C ILE A 13 -3.51 2.46 9.90
N TRP A 14 -2.39 2.96 10.39
CA TRP A 14 -1.93 2.72 11.74
C TRP A 14 -2.88 3.33 12.78
N ARG A 15 -3.33 2.53 13.76
CA ARG A 15 -4.29 2.88 14.82
C ARG A 15 -5.69 3.34 14.35
N ASN A 16 -6.03 3.11 13.10
CA ASN A 16 -7.39 3.35 12.63
C ASN A 16 -8.31 2.17 12.95
N GLN A 17 -9.58 2.46 13.18
CA GLN A 17 -10.59 1.47 13.55
C GLN A 17 -11.00 0.55 12.38
N GLY A 18 -10.48 0.79 11.18
CA GLY A 18 -10.79 0.08 9.95
C GLY A 18 -11.32 1.02 8.86
N ILE A 19 -11.53 0.47 7.68
CA ILE A 19 -11.98 1.20 6.50
C ILE A 19 -13.48 0.99 6.33
N PRO A 20 -14.31 2.06 6.25
CA PRO A 20 -15.74 1.92 6.04
C PRO A 20 -16.04 1.32 4.66
N LEU A 21 -16.90 0.30 4.64
CA LEU A 21 -17.46 -0.30 3.45
C LEU A 21 -18.98 -0.10 3.46
N ASN A 22 -19.52 0.67 2.53
CA ASN A 22 -20.95 0.79 2.30
C ASN A 22 -21.33 -0.26 1.26
N LEU A 23 -21.89 -1.36 1.72
CA LEU A 23 -22.26 -2.50 0.90
C LEU A 23 -23.74 -2.45 0.54
N ARG A 24 -24.03 -2.41 -0.75
CA ARG A 24 -25.40 -2.54 -1.27
C ARG A 24 -25.52 -3.82 -2.06
N TYR A 25 -26.54 -4.59 -1.79
CA TYR A 25 -26.74 -5.88 -2.44
C TYR A 25 -28.21 -6.23 -2.62
N ARG A 26 -28.48 -7.03 -3.64
CA ARG A 26 -29.78 -7.60 -3.93
C ARG A 26 -29.71 -9.11 -3.89
N TYR A 27 -30.80 -9.74 -3.51
CA TYR A 27 -30.90 -11.19 -3.51
C TYR A 27 -32.35 -11.64 -3.71
N THR A 28 -32.51 -12.84 -4.25
CA THR A 28 -33.81 -13.52 -4.28
C THR A 28 -34.19 -13.91 -2.85
N PRO A 29 -35.36 -13.47 -2.32
CA PRO A 29 -35.74 -13.80 -0.97
C PRO A 29 -35.78 -15.31 -0.74
N PRO A 30 -35.14 -15.83 0.32
CA PRO A 30 -35.10 -17.25 0.59
C PRO A 30 -36.47 -17.80 0.94
N PHE A 31 -36.71 -19.06 0.59
CA PHE A 31 -37.95 -19.77 0.92
C PHE A 31 -37.84 -20.36 2.34
N GLY A 32 -38.48 -19.71 3.29
CA GLY A 32 -38.92 -20.37 4.55
C GLY A 32 -37.86 -20.59 5.62
N SER A 33 -36.66 -20.06 5.55
CA SER A 33 -35.69 -20.18 6.65
C SER A 33 -34.92 -18.88 6.93
N ASP A 34 -34.75 -18.59 8.21
CA ASP A 34 -33.90 -17.49 8.69
C ASP A 34 -32.40 -17.85 8.69
N GLU A 35 -32.03 -19.00 8.12
CA GLU A 35 -30.66 -19.51 8.11
C GLU A 35 -29.83 -19.01 6.92
N SER A 36 -30.51 -18.41 5.93
CA SER A 36 -29.80 -17.84 4.77
C SER A 36 -28.97 -16.63 5.18
N ARG A 37 -27.70 -16.58 4.75
CA ARG A 37 -26.75 -15.56 5.18
C ARG A 37 -25.86 -15.08 4.04
N LEU A 38 -25.49 -13.80 4.11
CA LEU A 38 -24.39 -13.21 3.37
C LEU A 38 -23.16 -13.20 4.28
N GLY A 39 -22.14 -13.97 3.93
CA GLY A 39 -20.82 -13.91 4.56
C GLY A 39 -19.91 -12.90 3.86
N VAL A 40 -19.14 -12.15 4.60
CA VAL A 40 -18.12 -11.23 4.10
C VAL A 40 -16.76 -11.66 4.64
N ALA A 41 -15.81 -11.87 3.76
CA ALA A 41 -14.45 -12.25 4.09
C ALA A 41 -13.44 -11.38 3.33
N ILE A 42 -12.27 -11.13 3.92
CA ILE A 42 -11.14 -10.47 3.28
C ILE A 42 -9.89 -11.33 3.43
N ASN A 43 -9.18 -11.58 2.34
CA ASN A 43 -7.98 -12.42 2.31
C ASN A 43 -8.21 -13.76 3.03
N ASP A 44 -9.35 -14.43 2.72
CA ASP A 44 -9.84 -15.67 3.34
C ASP A 44 -10.15 -15.59 4.85
N GLN A 45 -10.06 -14.42 5.44
CA GLN A 45 -10.44 -14.20 6.83
C GLN A 45 -11.89 -13.71 6.90
N PHE A 46 -12.70 -14.44 7.65
CA PHE A 46 -14.08 -14.07 7.90
C PHE A 46 -14.15 -12.75 8.69
N ILE A 47 -14.98 -11.82 8.19
CA ILE A 47 -15.23 -10.54 8.86
C ILE A 47 -16.58 -10.60 9.56
N SER A 48 -17.65 -10.90 8.81
CA SER A 48 -19.00 -10.90 9.36
C SER A 48 -19.99 -11.65 8.49
N SER A 49 -21.19 -11.86 9.04
CA SER A 49 -22.30 -12.55 8.39
C SER A 49 -23.63 -11.84 8.68
N PHE A 50 -24.42 -11.65 7.63
CA PHE A 50 -25.73 -10.97 7.66
C PHE A 50 -26.83 -11.93 7.32
N PRO A 51 -27.96 -11.92 8.05
CA PRO A 51 -29.13 -12.72 7.70
C PRO A 51 -29.78 -12.16 6.43
N LEU A 52 -30.10 -13.05 5.49
CA LEU A 52 -30.87 -12.73 4.29
C LEU A 52 -32.37 -12.93 4.62
N VAL A 53 -33.02 -11.88 5.09
CA VAL A 53 -34.40 -11.96 5.59
C VAL A 53 -35.41 -11.67 4.48
N ARG A 54 -36.53 -12.41 4.45
CA ARG A 54 -37.62 -12.13 3.54
C ARG A 54 -38.34 -10.85 3.98
N ARG A 55 -38.11 -9.74 3.28
CA ARG A 55 -38.88 -8.51 3.44
C ARG A 55 -40.11 -8.50 2.51
N ASN A 56 -41.24 -8.19 3.06
CA ASN A 56 -42.52 -8.11 2.33
C ASN A 56 -42.43 -7.06 1.20
N GLY A 57 -42.20 -7.52 -0.03
CA GLY A 57 -42.54 -6.81 -1.26
C GLY A 57 -41.68 -5.61 -1.68
N LYS A 58 -40.64 -5.22 -0.95
CA LYS A 58 -39.72 -4.18 -1.37
C LYS A 58 -38.30 -4.74 -1.45
N GLN A 59 -37.70 -4.67 -2.63
CA GLN A 59 -36.26 -4.83 -2.79
C GLN A 59 -35.58 -3.80 -1.89
N GLY A 60 -35.09 -4.26 -0.73
CA GLY A 60 -34.49 -3.40 0.25
C GLY A 60 -33.02 -3.23 -0.13
N LEU A 61 -32.65 -2.03 -0.52
CA LEU A 61 -31.27 -1.54 -0.38
C LEU A 61 -30.99 -1.54 1.14
N GLU A 62 -30.16 -2.45 1.60
CA GLU A 62 -29.67 -2.44 2.98
C GLU A 62 -28.30 -1.78 3.00
N GLU A 63 -28.23 -0.65 3.65
CA GLU A 63 -26.96 -0.03 4.03
C GLU A 63 -26.46 -0.78 5.25
N ILE A 64 -25.41 -1.58 5.08
CA ILE A 64 -24.86 -2.41 6.16
C ILE A 64 -23.62 -1.75 6.73
N ARG A 65 -23.63 -1.60 8.03
CA ARG A 65 -22.51 -1.05 8.80
C ARG A 65 -22.07 -2.08 9.84
N LEU A 66 -20.80 -2.46 9.89
CA LEU A 66 -20.25 -3.37 10.89
C LEU A 66 -19.19 -2.72 11.74
N PRO A 67 -19.26 -2.82 13.06
CA PRO A 67 -18.16 -2.43 13.93
C PRO A 67 -17.07 -3.49 13.91
N VAL A 68 -15.81 -3.06 13.82
CA VAL A 68 -14.65 -3.93 13.95
C VAL A 68 -13.71 -3.40 15.01
N LEU A 69 -13.86 -3.95 16.19
CA LEU A 69 -12.76 -4.25 17.12
C LEU A 69 -13.32 -5.15 18.23
N ALA A 70 -12.58 -6.18 18.59
CA ALA A 70 -12.86 -6.97 19.77
C ALA A 70 -12.82 -6.05 21.00
N GLY A 71 -13.99 -5.72 21.57
CA GLY A 71 -14.05 -4.96 22.82
C GLY A 71 -15.35 -4.22 23.08
N ASP A 72 -16.01 -3.66 22.08
CA ASP A 72 -17.25 -2.90 22.29
C ASP A 72 -18.34 -3.28 21.30
N ALA A 73 -19.03 -4.36 21.61
CA ALA A 73 -20.29 -4.74 20.98
C ALA A 73 -21.44 -3.89 21.56
N GLY A 74 -21.46 -2.60 21.27
CA GLY A 74 -22.46 -1.72 21.86
C GLY A 74 -22.92 -0.53 21.02
N ALA A 75 -22.31 -0.31 19.86
CA ALA A 75 -22.74 0.78 18.98
C ALA A 75 -23.50 0.22 17.77
N ASP A 76 -24.77 0.43 17.78
CA ASP A 76 -25.77 0.03 16.78
C ASP A 76 -25.71 0.87 15.48
N ASP A 77 -24.53 1.28 15.11
CA ASP A 77 -24.25 2.08 13.91
C ASP A 77 -23.69 1.17 12.81
N GLY A 78 -24.53 0.43 12.21
CA GLY A 78 -24.24 -0.51 11.13
C GLY A 78 -23.20 -0.17 10.04
N ARG A 79 -22.01 0.39 10.30
CA ARG A 79 -20.90 0.55 9.35
C ARG A 79 -19.99 -0.66 9.36
N LEU A 80 -19.80 -1.31 8.21
CA LEU A 80 -18.77 -2.32 8.06
C LEU A 80 -17.39 -1.64 8.09
N LEU A 81 -16.59 -1.92 9.11
CA LEU A 81 -15.21 -1.51 9.15
C LEU A 81 -14.32 -2.71 8.80
N ILE A 82 -13.53 -2.59 7.75
CA ILE A 82 -12.52 -3.58 7.41
C ILE A 82 -11.34 -3.36 8.35
N PRO A 83 -10.90 -4.35 9.13
CA PRO A 83 -9.76 -4.19 10.01
C PRO A 83 -8.50 -3.83 9.23
N ALA A 84 -7.86 -2.73 9.57
CA ALA A 84 -6.66 -2.26 8.92
C ALA A 84 -5.51 -3.29 8.98
N LEU A 85 -5.42 -4.07 10.06
CA LEU A 85 -4.42 -5.12 10.24
C LEU A 85 -4.58 -6.33 9.29
N LYS A 86 -5.74 -6.46 8.64
CA LYS A 86 -6.01 -7.56 7.71
C LYS A 86 -5.75 -7.19 6.25
N LEU A 87 -5.45 -5.92 5.99
CA LEU A 87 -5.21 -5.41 4.66
C LEU A 87 -3.73 -5.49 4.31
N GLY A 88 -3.44 -5.98 3.12
CA GLY A 88 -2.13 -5.95 2.47
C GLY A 88 -2.18 -5.11 1.19
N ASP A 89 -1.13 -5.14 0.40
CA ASP A 89 -1.06 -4.42 -0.89
C ASP A 89 -2.13 -4.92 -1.86
N ARG A 90 -2.37 -6.23 -1.85
CA ARG A 90 -3.42 -6.89 -2.63
C ARG A 90 -4.41 -7.53 -1.69
N ASN A 91 -5.66 -7.21 -1.88
CA ASN A 91 -6.71 -7.73 -1.04
C ASN A 91 -7.80 -8.35 -1.91
N GLN A 92 -8.38 -9.42 -1.40
CA GLN A 92 -9.52 -10.07 -2.02
C GLN A 92 -10.70 -10.02 -1.07
N LEU A 93 -11.68 -9.21 -1.42
CA LEU A 93 -12.94 -9.12 -0.70
C LEU A 93 -13.92 -10.13 -1.29
N ARG A 94 -14.40 -11.06 -0.47
CA ARG A 94 -15.29 -12.15 -0.88
C ARG A 94 -16.65 -12.02 -0.19
N PHE A 95 -17.70 -12.15 -1.00
CA PHE A 95 -19.09 -12.13 -0.59
C PHE A 95 -19.70 -13.50 -0.89
N ASP A 96 -20.04 -14.24 0.16
CA ASP A 96 -20.60 -15.59 0.06
C ASP A 96 -22.10 -15.57 0.41
N PHE A 97 -22.94 -15.71 -0.60
CA PHE A 97 -24.39 -15.83 -0.41
C PHE A 97 -24.76 -17.29 -0.17
N ASN A 98 -25.08 -17.63 1.06
CA ASN A 98 -25.53 -18.95 1.45
C ASN A 98 -27.03 -18.96 1.62
N PHE A 99 -27.73 -19.63 0.72
CA PHE A 99 -29.18 -19.80 0.77
C PHE A 99 -29.52 -21.16 1.39
N ALA A 100 -30.12 -21.14 2.56
CA ALA A 100 -30.61 -22.36 3.19
C ALA A 100 -31.98 -22.75 2.60
N SER A 101 -32.08 -23.97 2.12
CA SER A 101 -33.36 -24.60 1.71
C SER A 101 -33.86 -25.48 2.83
N VAL A 102 -34.90 -25.03 3.57
CA VAL A 102 -35.55 -25.89 4.56
C VAL A 102 -36.69 -26.62 3.88
N MET A 103 -36.56 -27.95 3.74
CA MET A 103 -37.71 -28.79 3.48
C MET A 103 -38.55 -28.85 4.76
N GLY A 104 -39.79 -28.37 4.70
CA GLY A 104 -40.71 -28.47 5.82
C GLY A 104 -40.86 -29.91 6.29
N SER A 105 -41.08 -30.12 7.59
CA SER A 105 -41.24 -31.43 8.21
C SER A 105 -42.37 -32.28 7.59
N ALA A 106 -43.37 -31.63 6.99
CA ALA A 106 -44.47 -32.30 6.28
C ALA A 106 -44.08 -32.90 4.90
N GLN A 107 -42.92 -32.58 4.37
CA GLN A 107 -42.44 -33.06 3.06
C GLN A 107 -41.39 -34.20 3.16
N ARG A 108 -41.03 -34.62 4.37
CA ARG A 108 -40.03 -35.69 4.58
C ARG A 108 -40.52 -37.09 4.19
N ASP A 109 -41.81 -37.29 4.11
CA ASP A 109 -42.40 -38.61 3.86
C ASP A 109 -42.70 -38.89 2.38
N HIS A 110 -42.44 -37.96 1.48
CA HIS A 110 -42.61 -38.14 0.05
C HIS A 110 -41.32 -37.81 -0.70
N CYS A 111 -40.85 -38.72 -1.54
CA CYS A 111 -39.77 -38.50 -2.49
C CYS A 111 -40.23 -37.47 -3.54
N GLN A 112 -40.09 -36.19 -3.24
CA GLN A 112 -40.28 -35.12 -4.21
C GLN A 112 -38.90 -34.64 -4.70
N THR A 113 -38.74 -34.65 -6.02
CA THR A 113 -37.59 -33.97 -6.66
C THR A 113 -37.82 -32.48 -6.50
N VAL A 114 -37.13 -31.86 -5.54
CA VAL A 114 -37.14 -30.41 -5.39
C VAL A 114 -36.17 -29.85 -6.42
N LEU A 115 -36.70 -29.18 -7.45
CA LEU A 115 -35.87 -28.39 -8.36
C LEU A 115 -35.22 -27.28 -7.55
N PRO A 116 -33.90 -27.07 -7.70
CA PRO A 116 -33.21 -25.98 -7.01
C PRO A 116 -33.89 -24.66 -7.42
N PRO A 117 -34.33 -23.83 -6.46
CA PRO A 117 -34.87 -22.53 -6.79
C PRO A 117 -33.84 -21.70 -7.55
N ASN A 118 -34.25 -20.93 -8.55
CA ASN A 118 -33.38 -20.02 -9.25
C ASN A 118 -33.07 -18.82 -8.32
N LEU A 119 -32.09 -19.02 -7.45
CA LEU A 119 -31.65 -18.02 -6.49
C LEU A 119 -30.56 -17.17 -7.13
N GLN A 120 -30.74 -15.88 -7.11
CA GLN A 120 -29.80 -14.89 -7.65
C GLN A 120 -29.40 -13.92 -6.54
N ALA A 121 -28.15 -13.48 -6.59
CA ALA A 121 -27.63 -12.43 -5.75
C ALA A 121 -26.65 -11.58 -6.53
N ALA A 122 -26.64 -10.29 -6.24
CA ALA A 122 -25.74 -9.33 -6.84
C ALA A 122 -25.27 -8.32 -5.81
N ILE A 123 -24.04 -7.89 -5.94
CA ILE A 123 -23.52 -6.68 -5.30
C ILE A 123 -23.78 -5.53 -6.26
N GLU A 124 -24.33 -4.43 -5.73
CA GLU A 124 -24.62 -3.23 -6.52
C GLU A 124 -23.35 -2.48 -6.84
N ASP A 125 -23.30 -1.86 -8.00
CA ASP A 125 -22.18 -1.06 -8.52
C ASP A 125 -21.98 0.27 -7.76
N ASP A 126 -22.98 0.72 -7.00
CA ASP A 126 -22.89 1.87 -6.11
C ASP A 126 -22.40 1.52 -4.70
N SER A 127 -21.94 0.29 -4.46
CA SER A 127 -21.20 -0.06 -3.26
C SER A 127 -19.86 0.66 -3.21
N THR A 128 -19.52 1.27 -2.06
CA THR A 128 -18.33 2.12 -1.93
C THR A 128 -17.49 1.76 -0.72
N ILE A 129 -16.17 1.92 -0.87
CA ILE A 129 -15.20 1.88 0.23
C ILE A 129 -14.71 3.31 0.44
N ASP A 130 -14.77 3.78 1.69
CA ASP A 130 -14.45 5.17 2.03
C ASP A 130 -13.06 5.29 2.65
N PHE A 131 -12.16 5.93 1.93
CA PHE A 131 -10.80 6.26 2.37
C PHE A 131 -10.63 7.72 2.79
N SER A 132 -11.66 8.55 2.71
CA SER A 132 -11.56 10.00 2.93
C SER A 132 -11.10 10.40 4.34
N GLY A 133 -11.30 9.52 5.32
CA GLY A 133 -10.87 9.73 6.71
C GLY A 133 -9.43 9.32 7.01
N PHE A 134 -8.68 8.84 6.01
CA PHE A 134 -7.32 8.33 6.20
C PHE A 134 -6.29 9.33 5.69
N HIS A 135 -5.15 9.38 6.38
CA HIS A 135 -4.01 10.16 5.95
C HIS A 135 -3.18 9.36 4.94
N HIS A 136 -2.47 10.06 4.07
CA HIS A 136 -1.49 9.50 3.17
C HIS A 136 -0.11 9.87 3.68
N TYR A 137 0.73 8.87 3.96
CA TYR A 137 2.09 9.09 4.43
C TYR A 137 2.94 7.86 4.23
N MET A 138 4.06 8.00 3.52
CA MET A 138 4.97 6.91 3.24
C MET A 138 6.41 7.39 3.16
N GLY A 139 7.33 6.57 3.68
CA GLY A 139 8.77 6.75 3.47
C GLY A 139 9.19 6.23 2.10
N LEU A 140 9.95 7.04 1.37
CA LEU A 140 10.51 6.74 0.04
C LEU A 140 12.03 7.00 0.06
N PRO A 141 12.79 6.53 -0.94
CA PRO A 141 12.36 5.70 -2.06
C PRO A 141 12.07 4.26 -1.67
N ASP A 142 11.00 3.69 -2.23
CA ASP A 142 10.64 2.28 -2.07
C ASP A 142 10.19 1.71 -3.42
N LEU A 143 11.10 0.99 -4.06
CA LEU A 143 10.83 0.36 -5.36
C LEU A 143 9.88 -0.83 -5.25
N SER A 144 9.64 -1.38 -4.06
CA SER A 144 8.63 -2.43 -3.89
C SER A 144 7.21 -1.87 -4.09
N ALA A 145 6.95 -0.66 -3.57
CA ALA A 145 5.71 0.05 -3.82
C ALA A 145 5.50 0.36 -5.31
N PHE A 146 6.57 0.74 -6.02
CA PHE A 146 6.52 0.93 -7.46
C PHE A 146 6.21 -0.38 -8.21
N ALA A 147 6.96 -1.43 -7.94
CA ALA A 147 6.83 -2.69 -8.66
C ALA A 147 5.49 -3.40 -8.40
N LEU A 148 4.96 -3.33 -7.18
CA LEU A 148 3.75 -4.05 -6.77
C LEU A 148 2.46 -3.26 -6.99
N SER A 149 2.48 -1.95 -6.74
CA SER A 149 1.27 -1.09 -6.81
C SER A 149 1.37 0.07 -7.78
N GLY A 150 2.53 0.28 -8.43
CA GLY A 150 2.75 1.42 -9.34
C GLY A 150 2.94 2.76 -8.62
N PHE A 151 3.02 2.77 -7.28
CA PHE A 151 3.23 3.99 -6.52
C PHE A 151 4.65 4.57 -6.76
N PRO A 152 4.82 5.89 -6.89
CA PRO A 152 3.84 6.95 -6.62
C PRO A 152 2.91 7.31 -7.79
N PHE A 153 3.10 6.74 -8.97
CA PHE A 153 2.39 7.13 -10.20
C PHE A 153 0.88 6.86 -10.14
N THR A 154 0.47 5.84 -9.40
CA THR A 154 -0.94 5.45 -9.21
C THR A 154 -1.64 6.24 -8.08
N ARG A 155 -1.02 7.31 -7.56
CA ARG A 155 -1.63 8.17 -6.54
C ARG A 155 -2.96 8.74 -7.01
N MET A 156 -3.01 9.23 -8.26
CA MET A 156 -4.23 9.55 -8.96
C MET A 156 -4.57 8.43 -9.93
N ALA A 157 -5.81 7.94 -9.90
CA ALA A 157 -6.22 6.80 -10.71
C ALA A 157 -6.04 7.02 -12.22
N ASP A 158 -6.22 8.26 -12.69
CA ASP A 158 -6.05 8.68 -14.08
C ASP A 158 -4.60 9.04 -14.46
N LEU A 159 -3.65 8.89 -13.54
CA LEU A 159 -2.24 9.26 -13.65
C LEU A 159 -2.00 10.76 -13.95
N SER A 160 -2.91 11.65 -13.53
CA SER A 160 -2.83 13.10 -13.81
C SER A 160 -1.63 13.80 -13.14
N GLU A 161 -1.08 13.23 -12.07
CA GLU A 161 0.12 13.70 -11.38
C GLU A 161 1.40 12.99 -11.85
N THR A 162 1.37 12.34 -13.00
CA THR A 162 2.50 11.58 -13.56
C THR A 162 2.97 12.20 -14.88
N VAL A 163 4.27 12.40 -14.97
CA VAL A 163 4.96 12.77 -16.23
C VAL A 163 5.95 11.68 -16.59
N VAL A 164 5.87 11.20 -17.80
CA VAL A 164 6.87 10.26 -18.34
C VAL A 164 7.86 11.02 -19.20
N LEU A 165 9.13 10.93 -18.84
CA LEU A 165 10.22 11.46 -19.64
C LEU A 165 10.76 10.38 -20.56
N VAL A 166 10.63 10.58 -21.86
CA VAL A 166 11.06 9.66 -22.90
C VAL A 166 12.19 10.29 -23.70
N PRO A 167 13.26 9.56 -24.06
CA PRO A 167 14.30 10.13 -24.90
C PRO A 167 13.74 10.58 -26.26
N PRO A 168 14.25 11.68 -26.87
CA PRO A 168 13.77 12.21 -28.14
C PRO A 168 13.79 11.20 -29.28
N GLN A 169 14.65 10.19 -29.21
CA GLN A 169 14.78 9.09 -30.16
C GLN A 169 14.60 7.76 -29.42
N ALA A 170 13.41 7.54 -28.88
CA ALA A 170 13.09 6.28 -28.23
C ALA A 170 13.13 5.12 -29.23
N ASN A 171 13.81 4.04 -28.86
CA ASN A 171 13.85 2.82 -29.64
C ASN A 171 12.58 1.96 -29.40
N GLU A 172 12.38 0.94 -30.24
CA GLU A 172 11.22 0.05 -30.17
C GLU A 172 11.07 -0.62 -28.79
N ALA A 173 12.18 -1.05 -28.19
CA ALA A 173 12.16 -1.69 -26.89
C ALA A 173 11.71 -0.73 -25.77
N GLN A 174 12.11 0.52 -25.82
CA GLN A 174 11.66 1.57 -24.89
C GLN A 174 10.17 1.88 -25.04
N VAL A 175 9.70 1.98 -26.28
CA VAL A 175 8.28 2.23 -26.56
C VAL A 175 7.44 1.02 -26.10
N SER A 176 7.89 -0.19 -26.38
CA SER A 176 7.22 -1.41 -25.92
C SER A 176 7.16 -1.48 -24.39
N LEU A 177 8.27 -1.21 -23.69
CA LEU A 177 8.30 -1.16 -22.24
C LEU A 177 7.34 -0.09 -21.71
N LEU A 178 7.33 1.11 -22.31
CA LEU A 178 6.44 2.20 -21.91
C LEU A 178 4.97 1.80 -21.99
N LEU A 179 4.55 1.24 -23.11
CA LEU A 179 3.15 0.84 -23.34
C LEU A 179 2.73 -0.26 -22.33
N ASN A 180 3.58 -1.24 -22.10
CA ASN A 180 3.33 -2.30 -21.14
C ASN A 180 3.26 -1.74 -19.70
N LEU A 181 4.12 -0.80 -19.36
CA LEU A 181 4.14 -0.18 -18.03
C LEU A 181 2.88 0.67 -17.80
N ILE A 182 2.49 1.52 -18.76
CA ILE A 182 1.26 2.33 -18.66
C ILE A 182 0.03 1.42 -18.58
N GLY A 183 0.00 0.35 -19.38
CA GLY A 183 -1.05 -0.66 -19.31
C GLY A 183 -1.11 -1.33 -17.92
N GLY A 184 0.03 -1.67 -17.35
CA GLY A 184 0.16 -2.22 -16.01
C GLY A 184 -0.33 -1.25 -14.92
N LEU A 185 0.06 0.02 -15.01
CA LEU A 185 -0.40 1.07 -14.09
C LEU A 185 -1.92 1.28 -14.18
N GLY A 186 -2.48 1.26 -15.40
CA GLY A 186 -3.93 1.33 -15.58
C GLY A 186 -4.68 0.14 -15.00
N VAL A 187 -4.13 -1.07 -15.09
CA VAL A 187 -4.69 -2.26 -14.43
C VAL A 187 -4.63 -2.13 -12.91
N GLN A 188 -3.55 -1.58 -12.37
CA GLN A 188 -3.39 -1.40 -10.92
C GLN A 188 -4.29 -0.31 -10.36
N SER A 189 -4.43 0.83 -11.06
CA SER A 189 -5.33 1.91 -10.65
C SER A 189 -6.80 1.59 -10.91
N GLY A 190 -7.09 0.59 -11.78
CA GLY A 190 -8.45 0.28 -12.23
C GLY A 190 -9.06 1.34 -13.14
N TYR A 191 -8.26 2.28 -13.63
CA TYR A 191 -8.71 3.41 -14.44
C TYR A 191 -7.78 3.68 -15.64
N PRO A 192 -8.30 4.14 -16.78
CA PRO A 192 -7.45 4.50 -17.91
C PRO A 192 -6.55 5.71 -17.62
N ALA A 193 -5.32 5.66 -18.09
CA ALA A 193 -4.29 6.67 -17.87
C ALA A 193 -4.49 7.98 -18.69
N TYR A 194 -5.65 8.59 -18.62
CA TYR A 194 -5.99 9.77 -19.45
C TYR A 194 -5.26 11.05 -19.04
N GLY A 195 -4.86 11.15 -17.78
CA GLY A 195 -4.17 12.32 -17.24
C GLY A 195 -2.66 12.31 -17.45
N LEU A 196 -2.10 11.17 -17.91
CA LEU A 196 -0.67 11.00 -18.11
C LEU A 196 -0.10 12.01 -19.10
N ARG A 197 1.06 12.60 -18.76
CA ARG A 197 1.79 13.52 -19.64
C ARG A 197 3.08 12.88 -20.11
N LEU A 198 3.41 13.10 -21.40
CA LEU A 198 4.68 12.70 -21.98
C LEU A 198 5.51 13.95 -22.27
N SER A 199 6.81 13.89 -21.98
CA SER A 199 7.77 14.93 -22.32
C SER A 199 9.09 14.28 -22.77
N ASP A 200 9.81 14.96 -23.64
CA ASP A 200 11.20 14.64 -24.03
C ASP A 200 12.19 15.67 -23.47
N ASP A 201 11.69 16.72 -22.82
CA ASP A 201 12.48 17.80 -22.22
C ASP A 201 12.46 17.71 -20.69
N TRP A 202 13.64 17.48 -20.10
CA TRP A 202 13.84 17.45 -18.67
C TRP A 202 13.41 18.75 -17.98
N LYS A 203 13.71 19.92 -18.57
CA LYS A 203 13.39 21.21 -17.94
C LYS A 203 11.89 21.43 -17.84
N GLN A 204 11.15 21.04 -18.87
CA GLN A 204 9.69 21.11 -18.83
C GLN A 204 9.11 20.10 -17.83
N ALA A 205 9.59 18.87 -17.85
CA ALA A 205 9.11 17.81 -16.97
C ALA A 205 9.37 18.13 -15.49
N SER A 206 10.60 18.56 -15.16
CA SER A 206 11.00 18.86 -13.77
C SER A 206 10.36 20.13 -13.19
N ALA A 207 9.82 21.01 -14.03
CA ALA A 207 9.11 22.20 -13.59
C ALA A 207 7.66 21.90 -13.14
N LEU A 208 7.12 20.74 -13.52
CA LEU A 208 5.77 20.34 -13.15
C LEU A 208 5.76 19.71 -11.75
N ASP A 209 4.75 20.04 -10.96
CA ASP A 209 4.51 19.39 -9.66
C ASP A 209 3.88 18.00 -9.89
N ALA A 210 4.73 17.05 -10.32
CA ALA A 210 4.33 15.70 -10.69
C ALA A 210 5.44 14.69 -10.37
N ASP A 211 5.05 13.43 -10.23
CA ASP A 211 5.99 12.31 -10.13
C ASP A 211 6.53 11.96 -11.51
N LEU A 212 7.84 11.74 -11.62
CA LEU A 212 8.54 11.56 -12.89
C LEU A 212 8.93 10.11 -13.12
N LEU A 213 8.43 9.53 -14.17
CA LEU A 213 8.86 8.22 -14.67
C LEU A 213 9.82 8.42 -15.86
N MET A 214 11.05 8.00 -15.72
CA MET A 214 12.08 8.25 -16.73
C MET A 214 12.47 6.96 -17.44
N LEU A 215 12.50 7.02 -18.76
CA LEU A 215 12.97 5.93 -19.63
C LEU A 215 14.31 6.31 -20.26
N GLY A 216 15.32 5.53 -19.97
CA GLY A 216 16.65 5.72 -20.57
C GLY A 216 17.67 6.36 -19.61
N ALA A 217 18.68 7.00 -20.21
CA ALA A 217 19.76 7.60 -19.44
C ALA A 217 19.30 8.82 -18.64
N LEU A 218 19.82 8.91 -17.43
CA LEU A 218 19.56 10.05 -16.54
C LEU A 218 20.08 11.36 -17.16
N PRO A 219 19.29 12.45 -17.06
CA PRO A 219 19.75 13.78 -17.47
C PRO A 219 21.04 14.20 -16.80
N ALA A 220 21.84 15.00 -17.49
CA ALA A 220 23.13 15.45 -16.97
C ALA A 220 22.99 16.26 -15.66
N GLU A 221 21.89 16.96 -15.51
CA GLU A 221 21.54 17.75 -14.33
C GLU A 221 21.35 16.90 -13.07
N LEU A 222 20.86 15.68 -13.23
CA LEU A 222 20.70 14.74 -12.12
C LEU A 222 22.00 14.01 -11.77
N ARG A 223 22.94 13.90 -12.71
CA ARG A 223 24.22 13.21 -12.48
C ARG A 223 25.12 13.91 -11.44
N GLY A 224 24.87 15.19 -11.16
CA GLY A 224 25.62 15.97 -10.16
C GLY A 224 25.00 16.01 -8.78
N SER A 225 23.84 15.40 -8.56
CA SER A 225 23.26 15.30 -7.22
C SER A 225 24.04 14.28 -6.38
N GLN A 226 24.28 14.60 -5.10
CA GLN A 226 25.05 13.71 -4.21
C GLN A 226 24.51 12.27 -4.16
N GLN A 227 23.20 12.10 -4.29
CA GLN A 227 22.54 10.79 -4.31
C GLN A 227 22.82 9.97 -5.58
N LEU A 228 23.11 10.65 -6.69
CA LEU A 228 23.36 10.01 -7.98
C LEU A 228 24.83 9.93 -8.36
N SER A 229 25.69 10.82 -7.87
CA SER A 229 27.14 10.72 -8.10
C SER A 229 27.71 9.43 -7.52
N LEU A 230 27.12 8.95 -6.42
CA LEU A 230 27.44 7.66 -5.82
C LEU A 230 27.04 6.46 -6.68
N LEU A 231 26.04 6.62 -7.58
CA LEU A 231 25.50 5.54 -8.40
C LEU A 231 26.12 5.47 -9.81
N ILE A 232 26.63 6.57 -10.34
CA ILE A 232 26.98 6.68 -11.77
C ILE A 232 28.47 6.92 -12.00
N ASP A 233 29.20 7.56 -11.10
CA ASP A 233 30.59 7.96 -11.32
C ASP A 233 31.59 6.83 -11.10
N ASP A 234 31.21 5.76 -10.45
CA ASP A 234 32.07 4.61 -10.30
C ASP A 234 31.57 3.41 -11.09
N GLN A 235 32.06 3.23 -12.28
CA GLN A 235 31.81 2.04 -13.12
C GLN A 235 32.42 0.74 -12.53
N ARG A 236 32.60 0.68 -11.22
CA ARG A 236 33.17 -0.48 -10.52
C ARG A 236 32.19 -0.99 -9.48
N THR A 237 31.53 -2.10 -9.80
CA THR A 237 30.81 -2.85 -8.77
C THR A 237 31.80 -3.67 -7.95
N ARG A 238 32.01 -3.33 -6.73
CA ARG A 238 32.53 -4.29 -5.76
C ARG A 238 31.33 -5.03 -5.16
N LEU A 239 31.04 -6.19 -5.68
CA LEU A 239 30.35 -7.23 -4.90
C LEU A 239 31.32 -7.58 -3.76
N LEU A 240 31.17 -6.95 -2.62
CA LEU A 240 31.85 -7.38 -1.41
C LEU A 240 31.22 -8.71 -0.98
N ASN A 241 32.04 -9.74 -1.06
CA ASN A 241 31.80 -11.11 -0.64
C ASN A 241 30.74 -11.91 -1.41
N GLY A 242 31.18 -12.59 -2.42
CA GLY A 242 30.83 -13.84 -3.10
C GLY A 242 29.63 -14.70 -2.75
N GLN A 243 28.66 -14.22 -1.97
CA GLN A 243 27.40 -14.90 -1.72
C GLN A 243 26.27 -13.93 -2.06
N SER A 244 25.60 -14.19 -3.17
CA SER A 244 24.33 -13.55 -3.48
C SER A 244 23.34 -13.90 -2.39
N PRO A 245 22.79 -12.93 -1.66
CA PRO A 245 21.74 -13.21 -0.68
C PRO A 245 20.54 -13.84 -1.39
N SER A 246 19.87 -14.77 -0.71
CA SER A 246 18.62 -15.30 -1.23
C SER A 246 17.60 -14.17 -1.40
N PRO A 247 16.62 -14.28 -2.34
CA PRO A 247 15.60 -13.24 -2.53
C PRO A 247 14.90 -12.81 -1.23
N GLN A 248 14.70 -13.75 -0.31
CA GLN A 248 14.13 -13.47 1.01
C GLN A 248 15.07 -12.67 1.92
N GLN A 249 16.38 -12.95 1.86
CA GLN A 249 17.39 -12.19 2.62
C GLN A 249 17.59 -10.79 2.06
N ALA A 250 17.56 -10.63 0.72
CA ALA A 250 17.63 -9.32 0.06
C ALA A 250 16.40 -8.45 0.41
N MET A 251 15.21 -9.07 0.43
CA MET A 251 13.97 -8.41 0.80
C MET A 251 13.94 -8.05 2.30
N GLU A 252 14.49 -8.89 3.16
CA GLU A 252 14.60 -8.63 4.60
C GLU A 252 15.68 -7.59 4.92
N GLN A 253 16.78 -7.58 4.17
CA GLN A 253 17.80 -6.53 4.25
C GLN A 253 17.29 -5.18 3.72
N ALA A 254 16.55 -5.17 2.62
CA ALA A 254 15.91 -3.96 2.11
C ALA A 254 14.84 -3.42 3.09
N ARG A 255 14.06 -4.31 3.73
CA ARG A 255 13.12 -3.94 4.81
C ARG A 255 13.83 -3.47 6.09
N ARG A 256 14.99 -4.01 6.41
CA ARG A 256 15.80 -3.57 7.57
C ARG A 256 16.51 -2.26 7.30
N GLY A 257 17.01 -2.02 6.09
CA GLY A 257 17.58 -0.73 5.67
C GLY A 257 16.54 0.39 5.69
N SER A 258 15.25 0.06 5.54
CA SER A 258 14.13 0.98 5.74
C SER A 258 13.84 1.31 7.20
N ARG A 259 14.48 0.63 8.17
CA ARG A 259 14.08 0.71 9.59
C ARG A 259 15.01 1.46 10.52
N ASP A 260 16.23 1.70 10.24
CA ASP A 260 17.12 2.57 11.03
C ASP A 260 18.62 2.30 10.78
N GLY A 261 19.36 3.38 10.55
CA GLY A 261 20.70 3.59 11.13
C GLY A 261 21.86 2.71 10.67
N ASP A 262 21.67 1.74 9.79
CA ASP A 262 22.81 1.12 9.13
C ASP A 262 23.42 2.14 8.15
N PRO A 263 24.73 2.37 8.24
CA PRO A 263 25.39 3.32 7.33
C PRO A 263 25.04 2.90 5.91
N ALA A 264 24.34 3.78 5.21
CA ALA A 264 24.02 3.60 3.80
C ALA A 264 25.23 3.04 3.10
N VAL A 265 25.10 1.84 2.50
CA VAL A 265 26.18 1.29 1.68
C VAL A 265 26.35 2.26 0.52
N THR A 266 27.36 3.08 0.64
CA THR A 266 27.57 4.28 -0.16
C THR A 266 28.06 3.99 -1.57
N GLU A 267 28.28 2.71 -1.93
CA GLU A 267 28.84 2.35 -3.24
C GLU A 267 28.09 1.13 -3.82
N VAL A 268 27.21 1.37 -4.77
CA VAL A 268 26.81 0.37 -5.75
C VAL A 268 27.48 0.72 -7.08
N ALA A 269 28.61 0.12 -7.35
CA ALA A 269 29.30 0.26 -8.61
C ALA A 269 28.93 -0.92 -9.53
N VAL A 270 28.48 -0.69 -10.76
CA VAL A 270 28.09 -1.73 -11.73
C VAL A 270 29.14 -1.85 -12.82
N SER A 271 29.84 -2.96 -12.88
CA SER A 271 30.78 -3.25 -13.98
C SER A 271 30.01 -3.66 -15.24
N ALA A 272 30.25 -2.93 -16.34
CA ALA A 272 29.47 -2.95 -17.59
C ALA A 272 29.81 -4.09 -18.57
N GLN A 273 30.41 -5.20 -18.14
CA GLN A 273 30.76 -6.30 -19.05
C GLN A 273 29.66 -7.32 -19.30
N ALA A 274 28.55 -7.28 -18.57
CA ALA A 274 27.40 -8.16 -18.74
C ALA A 274 26.12 -7.35 -18.96
N PRO A 275 25.13 -7.89 -19.69
CA PRO A 275 23.82 -7.27 -19.85
C PRO A 275 23.22 -6.89 -18.50
N PHE A 276 22.82 -5.64 -18.33
CA PHE A 276 22.13 -5.19 -17.12
C PHE A 276 21.12 -4.08 -17.40
N ALA A 277 20.11 -4.03 -16.56
CA ALA A 277 19.22 -2.92 -16.46
C ALA A 277 19.08 -2.49 -14.99
N ALA A 278 18.62 -1.29 -14.74
CA ALA A 278 18.46 -0.75 -13.40
C ALA A 278 17.13 0.00 -13.27
N ILE A 279 16.51 -0.14 -12.10
CA ILE A 279 15.42 0.69 -11.64
C ILE A 279 15.95 1.51 -10.48
N ILE A 280 15.81 2.83 -10.54
CA ILE A 280 16.38 3.75 -9.56
C ILE A 280 15.27 4.68 -9.09
N GLY A 281 14.99 4.67 -7.79
CA GLY A 281 14.04 5.56 -7.13
C GLY A 281 14.76 6.66 -6.37
N MET A 282 14.31 7.92 -6.50
CA MET A 282 14.88 9.06 -5.80
C MET A 282 13.84 10.16 -5.59
N GLN A 283 14.13 11.10 -4.70
CA GLN A 283 13.35 12.31 -4.54
C GLN A 283 13.53 13.25 -5.73
N SER A 284 12.46 13.95 -6.10
CA SER A 284 12.57 15.05 -7.07
C SER A 284 13.42 16.18 -6.50
N PRO A 285 14.42 16.70 -7.22
CA PRO A 285 15.25 17.81 -6.76
C PRO A 285 14.49 19.15 -6.76
N THR A 286 13.38 19.23 -7.49
CA THR A 286 12.56 20.45 -7.63
C THR A 286 11.35 20.47 -6.72
N HIS A 287 10.77 19.31 -6.39
CA HIS A 287 9.56 19.17 -5.61
C HIS A 287 9.73 18.10 -4.53
N ALA A 288 9.84 18.53 -3.27
CA ALA A 288 10.17 17.65 -2.14
C ALA A 288 9.14 16.52 -1.88
N GLN A 289 7.88 16.69 -2.33
CA GLN A 289 6.81 15.71 -2.19
C GLN A 289 6.66 14.79 -3.42
N ARG A 290 7.58 14.90 -4.39
CA ARG A 290 7.54 14.16 -5.64
C ARG A 290 8.75 13.26 -5.78
N SER A 291 8.53 12.18 -6.51
CA SER A 291 9.49 11.12 -6.72
C SER A 291 9.88 11.00 -8.18
N ILE A 292 11.08 10.49 -8.40
CA ILE A 292 11.56 10.10 -9.71
C ILE A 292 11.84 8.61 -9.67
N VAL A 293 11.31 7.86 -10.64
CA VAL A 293 11.71 6.48 -10.89
C VAL A 293 12.30 6.41 -12.29
N SER A 294 13.56 6.00 -12.38
CA SER A 294 14.28 5.87 -13.65
C SER A 294 14.43 4.40 -14.02
N LEU A 295 14.12 4.08 -15.26
CA LEU A 295 14.27 2.77 -15.91
C LEU A 295 15.39 2.86 -16.93
N ALA A 296 16.57 2.42 -16.58
CA ALA A 296 17.77 2.48 -17.41
C ALA A 296 18.25 1.09 -17.83
N ALA A 297 18.81 0.98 -19.02
CA ALA A 297 19.44 -0.25 -19.49
C ALA A 297 20.75 0.08 -20.23
N SER A 298 21.70 -0.84 -20.22
CA SER A 298 23.01 -0.63 -20.85
C SER A 298 22.89 -0.49 -22.37
N ASN A 299 21.95 -1.22 -22.97
CA ASN A 299 21.69 -1.18 -24.42
C ASN A 299 20.21 -1.52 -24.70
N ALA A 300 19.81 -1.40 -25.97
CA ALA A 300 18.43 -1.61 -26.38
C ALA A 300 17.87 -3.01 -26.04
N ALA A 301 18.72 -4.05 -26.13
CA ALA A 301 18.29 -5.43 -25.85
C ALA A 301 18.02 -5.65 -24.34
N ASP A 302 18.71 -4.92 -23.48
CA ASP A 302 18.60 -5.09 -22.01
C ASP A 302 17.30 -4.52 -21.43
N TYR A 303 16.54 -3.71 -22.21
CA TYR A 303 15.17 -3.32 -21.84
C TYR A 303 14.23 -4.52 -21.69
N GLY A 304 14.56 -5.67 -22.31
CA GLY A 304 13.88 -6.92 -22.07
C GLY A 304 13.93 -7.39 -20.62
N LEU A 305 15.04 -7.12 -19.91
CA LEU A 305 15.17 -7.45 -18.49
C LEU A 305 14.20 -6.65 -17.63
N LEU A 306 13.98 -5.37 -17.95
CA LEU A 306 12.98 -4.52 -17.28
C LEU A 306 11.56 -5.02 -17.55
N HIS A 307 11.27 -5.32 -18.81
CA HIS A 307 9.96 -5.87 -19.19
C HIS A 307 9.66 -7.17 -18.44
N ASP A 308 10.60 -8.12 -18.42
CA ASP A 308 10.44 -9.40 -17.74
C ASP A 308 10.29 -9.24 -16.22
N ALA A 309 11.09 -8.34 -15.63
CA ALA A 309 11.04 -8.09 -14.19
C ALA A 309 9.73 -7.45 -13.74
N LEU A 310 9.16 -6.54 -14.54
CA LEU A 310 7.93 -5.82 -14.20
C LEU A 310 6.67 -6.61 -14.62
N SER A 311 6.78 -7.59 -15.53
CA SER A 311 5.65 -8.42 -15.95
C SER A 311 5.49 -9.67 -15.09
N ASP A 312 6.58 -10.26 -14.61
CA ASP A 312 6.58 -11.47 -13.79
C ASP A 312 6.33 -11.13 -12.31
N THR A 313 5.29 -11.72 -11.72
CA THR A 313 4.91 -11.45 -10.33
C THR A 313 6.01 -11.83 -9.34
N GLY A 314 6.68 -12.96 -9.53
CA GLY A 314 7.75 -13.41 -8.65
C GLY A 314 8.99 -12.53 -8.73
N LYS A 315 9.30 -11.98 -9.92
CA LYS A 315 10.40 -11.05 -10.13
C LYS A 315 10.08 -9.68 -9.53
N ARG A 316 8.83 -9.20 -9.64
CA ARG A 316 8.39 -7.93 -9.03
C ARG A 316 8.59 -7.90 -7.52
N GLU A 317 8.35 -9.01 -6.83
CA GLU A 317 8.56 -9.13 -5.39
C GLU A 317 10.03 -9.02 -4.97
N ALA A 318 10.97 -9.28 -5.90
CA ALA A 318 12.40 -9.10 -5.64
C ALA A 318 12.88 -7.65 -5.82
N ILE A 319 12.05 -6.78 -6.42
CA ILE A 319 12.35 -5.35 -6.57
C ILE A 319 12.01 -4.64 -5.25
N ALA A 320 13.02 -4.02 -4.62
CA ALA A 320 12.87 -3.34 -3.34
C ALA A 320 13.95 -2.25 -3.16
N GLY A 321 13.86 -1.47 -2.07
CA GLY A 321 14.84 -0.44 -1.76
C GLY A 321 14.78 0.77 -2.69
N SER A 322 15.91 1.43 -2.91
CA SER A 322 16.02 2.60 -3.80
C SER A 322 16.63 2.28 -5.16
N VAL A 323 17.36 1.17 -5.26
CA VAL A 323 18.03 0.72 -6.49
C VAL A 323 17.83 -0.77 -6.66
N ALA A 324 17.32 -1.17 -7.83
CA ALA A 324 17.26 -2.57 -8.24
C ALA A 324 18.05 -2.77 -9.52
N ILE A 325 19.04 -3.66 -9.49
CA ILE A 325 19.88 -4.03 -10.62
C ILE A 325 19.37 -5.37 -11.14
N LEU A 326 18.99 -5.37 -12.40
CA LEU A 326 18.44 -6.53 -13.10
C LEU A 326 19.51 -7.12 -14.00
N ARG A 327 19.75 -8.41 -13.85
CA ARG A 327 20.67 -9.19 -14.68
C ARG A 327 19.99 -10.48 -15.10
N THR A 328 20.56 -11.16 -16.08
CA THR A 328 20.11 -12.49 -16.48
C THR A 328 20.19 -13.52 -15.34
N SER A 329 21.09 -13.30 -14.37
CA SER A 329 21.24 -14.14 -13.17
C SER A 329 20.23 -13.87 -12.06
N GLY A 330 19.50 -12.76 -12.11
CA GLY A 330 18.53 -12.36 -11.08
C GLY A 330 18.48 -10.87 -10.81
N ILE A 331 17.69 -10.50 -9.80
CA ILE A 331 17.46 -9.11 -9.37
C ILE A 331 18.19 -8.89 -8.04
N HIS A 332 18.97 -7.82 -7.99
CA HIS A 332 19.64 -7.37 -6.77
C HIS A 332 19.12 -6.01 -6.38
N SER A 333 18.41 -5.96 -5.26
CA SER A 333 17.83 -4.74 -4.73
C SER A 333 18.60 -4.27 -3.52
N GLN A 334 18.84 -2.95 -3.45
CA GLN A 334 19.57 -2.33 -2.37
C GLN A 334 18.99 -0.95 -2.04
N PHE A 335 19.11 -0.54 -0.78
CA PHE A 335 18.80 0.82 -0.37
C PHE A 335 20.07 1.67 -0.38
N VAL A 336 20.04 2.79 -1.10
CA VAL A 336 21.14 3.73 -1.23
C VAL A 336 20.60 5.15 -1.14
N GLY A 337 21.25 6.02 -0.39
CA GLY A 337 20.85 7.41 -0.20
C GLY A 337 19.94 7.62 1.01
N ASP A 338 19.37 8.83 1.09
CA ASP A 338 18.54 9.24 2.22
C ASP A 338 17.08 8.89 2.01
N HIS A 339 16.39 8.62 3.11
CA HIS A 339 14.94 8.51 3.13
C HIS A 339 14.30 9.89 3.06
N TYR A 340 13.22 9.99 2.30
CA TYR A 340 12.32 11.13 2.32
C TYR A 340 10.88 10.64 2.49
N TYR A 341 10.01 11.52 2.91
CA TYR A 341 8.61 11.17 3.19
C TYR A 341 7.69 11.97 2.28
N VAL A 342 6.65 11.30 1.78
CA VAL A 342 5.59 11.92 0.98
C VAL A 342 4.26 11.84 1.73
N GLY A 343 3.40 12.82 1.46
CA GLY A 343 2.14 12.96 2.18
C GLY A 343 2.26 13.78 3.48
N ALA A 344 1.20 13.81 4.27
CA ALA A 344 1.14 14.59 5.49
C ALA A 344 0.44 13.85 6.62
N LEU A 345 1.06 13.86 7.80
CA LEU A 345 0.44 13.41 9.05
C LEU A 345 0.23 14.59 10.00
N PRO A 346 -0.82 14.59 10.81
CA PRO A 346 -0.93 15.47 11.96
C PRO A 346 0.30 15.28 12.87
N TRP A 347 0.76 16.38 13.49
CA TRP A 347 2.01 16.39 14.27
C TRP A 347 2.08 15.32 15.37
N TRP A 348 0.95 14.96 16.00
CA TRP A 348 0.90 13.92 17.02
C TRP A 348 1.07 12.50 16.46
N LEU A 349 0.53 12.23 15.24
CA LEU A 349 0.74 10.95 14.55
C LEU A 349 2.17 10.84 14.03
N LEU A 350 2.72 11.94 13.53
CA LEU A 350 4.11 12.01 13.07
C LEU A 350 5.08 11.79 14.24
N LEU A 351 4.83 12.41 15.39
CA LEU A 351 5.60 12.16 16.61
C LEU A 351 5.53 10.68 17.01
N TRP A 352 4.34 10.10 16.99
CA TRP A 352 4.15 8.69 17.32
C TRP A 352 4.81 7.77 16.30
N TYR A 353 4.74 8.09 15.02
CA TYR A 353 5.35 7.31 13.94
C TYR A 353 6.86 7.19 14.16
N HIS A 354 7.56 8.32 14.31
CA HIS A 354 9.00 8.30 14.57
C HIS A 354 9.39 7.76 15.94
N LEU A 355 8.54 7.95 16.95
CA LEU A 355 8.83 7.43 18.28
C LEU A 355 8.64 5.91 18.39
N ALA A 356 7.77 5.33 17.56
CA ALA A 356 7.55 3.89 17.52
C ALA A 356 8.79 3.11 17.05
N ASP A 357 9.64 3.74 16.24
CA ASP A 357 10.89 3.16 15.76
C ASP A 357 11.98 3.10 16.84
N HIS A 358 11.78 3.85 17.95
CA HIS A 358 12.73 3.92 19.07
C HIS A 358 12.15 3.41 20.39
N PRO A 359 12.00 2.08 20.57
CA PRO A 359 11.36 1.51 21.77
C PRO A 359 12.07 1.88 23.07
N ALA A 360 13.40 2.03 23.06
CA ALA A 360 14.17 2.45 24.23
C ALA A 360 13.81 3.89 24.65
N LEU A 361 13.65 4.79 23.70
CA LEU A 361 13.27 6.18 23.96
C LEU A 361 11.82 6.27 24.45
N LEU A 362 10.92 5.43 23.93
CA LEU A 362 9.55 5.29 24.45
C LEU A 362 9.56 4.84 25.93
N ALA A 363 10.38 3.87 26.29
CA ALA A 363 10.47 3.40 27.66
C ALA A 363 10.98 4.48 28.61
N VAL A 364 11.98 5.26 28.18
CA VAL A 364 12.50 6.40 28.97
C VAL A 364 11.43 7.48 29.13
N LEU A 365 10.73 7.86 28.06
CA LEU A 365 9.65 8.84 28.12
C LEU A 365 8.50 8.38 29.02
N ALA A 366 8.08 7.13 28.90
CA ALA A 366 7.05 6.55 29.77
C ALA A 366 7.46 6.62 31.25
N THR A 367 8.71 6.28 31.57
CA THR A 367 9.24 6.37 32.92
C THR A 367 9.23 7.81 33.43
N LEU A 368 9.66 8.77 32.63
CA LEU A 368 9.62 10.20 32.99
C LEU A 368 8.20 10.69 33.24
N VAL A 369 7.22 10.29 32.40
CA VAL A 369 5.82 10.65 32.60
C VAL A 369 5.29 10.07 33.92
N VAL A 370 5.60 8.81 34.25
CA VAL A 370 5.19 8.19 35.51
C VAL A 370 5.80 8.94 36.70
N LEU A 371 7.08 9.27 36.64
CA LEU A 371 7.75 10.04 37.68
C LEU A 371 7.15 11.45 37.85
N MET A 372 6.83 12.12 36.75
CA MET A 372 6.17 13.42 36.74
C MET A 372 4.79 13.34 37.41
N VAL A 373 3.98 12.37 37.03
CA VAL A 373 2.64 12.16 37.59
C VAL A 373 2.75 11.84 39.09
N ALA A 374 3.68 10.97 39.49
CA ALA A 374 3.94 10.66 40.90
C ALA A 374 4.35 11.91 41.70
N PHE A 375 5.23 12.75 41.12
CA PHE A 375 5.65 14.01 41.76
C PHE A 375 4.48 15.00 41.89
N LEU A 376 3.66 15.15 40.84
CA LEU A 376 2.49 16.02 40.90
C LEU A 376 1.46 15.54 41.92
N LEU A 377 1.20 14.23 41.98
CA LEU A 377 0.33 13.63 42.99
C LEU A 377 0.88 13.84 44.40
N TRP A 378 2.17 13.62 44.64
CA TRP A 378 2.80 13.87 45.91
C TRP A 378 2.69 15.35 46.34
N ARG A 379 2.92 16.29 45.38
CA ARG A 379 2.76 17.73 45.61
C ARG A 379 1.32 18.10 45.93
N ALA A 380 0.36 17.53 45.19
CA ALA A 380 -1.07 17.77 45.42
C ALA A 380 -1.52 17.24 46.79
N LEU A 381 -1.09 16.03 47.16
CA LEU A 381 -1.37 15.45 48.49
C LEU A 381 -0.78 16.29 49.61
N ARG A 382 0.47 16.76 49.48
CA ARG A 382 1.09 17.67 50.43
C ARG A 382 0.31 18.98 50.57
N TRP A 383 -0.17 19.57 49.48
CA TRP A 383 -0.98 20.78 49.53
C TRP A 383 -2.33 20.55 50.23
N VAL A 384 -3.00 19.43 49.94
CA VAL A 384 -4.24 19.06 50.64
C VAL A 384 -4.00 18.77 52.13
N ALA A 385 -2.91 18.09 52.47
CA ALA A 385 -2.53 17.84 53.87
C ALA A 385 -2.23 19.14 54.62
N ALA A 386 -1.48 20.06 54.01
CA ALA A 386 -1.22 21.37 54.60
C ALA A 386 -2.50 22.16 54.86
N LYS A 387 -3.47 22.16 53.91
CA LYS A 387 -4.78 22.82 54.12
C LYS A 387 -5.63 22.17 55.21
N ARG A 388 -5.48 20.88 55.47
CA ARG A 388 -6.23 20.18 56.52
C ARG A 388 -5.59 20.36 57.89
N LEU A 389 -4.30 20.62 57.96
CA LEU A 389 -3.55 20.81 59.18
C LEU A 389 -3.46 22.26 59.63
N ASP A 390 -3.91 23.22 58.82
CA ASP A 390 -4.06 24.63 59.21
C ASP A 390 -5.42 24.78 59.94
N PRO A 391 -5.42 24.82 61.29
CA PRO A 391 -6.66 25.06 62.02
C PRO A 391 -7.00 26.52 61.85
N GLY A 392 -8.00 26.80 61.03
CA GLY A 392 -8.45 28.14 60.71
C GLY A 392 -8.76 28.93 61.98
N HIS A 393 -8.18 30.11 62.00
CA HIS A 393 -8.71 31.21 62.83
C HIS A 393 -10.03 31.73 62.28
#